data_c76ee597cb08163f99ca80f9df9661a7
#
_entry.id   c76ee597cb08163f99ca80f9df9661a7
#
_cell.length_a   1.000
_cell.length_b   1.000
_cell.length_c   1.000
_cell.angle_alpha   90.00
_cell.angle_beta   90.00
_cell.angle_gamma   90.00
#
_symmetry.space_group_name_H-M   'P 1'
#
loop_
_entity.id
_entity.type
_entity.pdbx_description
1 polymer ?
#
loop_
_entity_poly.entity_id
_entity_poly.type
_entity_poly.pdbx_seq_one_letter_code
_entity_poly.pdbx_strand_id
1 'polypeptide(L)'
;MKKTFYLIVFLIAGTLGNLSAQMTLFKGTFDEAMKKAQQEKKDLFVDFYADWCGPCKVMASEVFTLPEVGDFFNSHFVCIQINVEAANNKEIAKKYNVTALPTMVFISHDGKELRRVQGAVPPDALIKEAKIATGEELSFEQLYDKYKKKKNDFDVQQQLLLEAPMFIMTQDGYNRQKWGARIDGLFPEYLKNKKIERMTNCADFLILTMYHRTTSKDDPIFDYIAKNFDKFAQGVAKDVEGDGKLEVARYLISMNNSYIIQLCKKGDINYKKRLARVNGDLKEAYAGISFGSLSVYDAITLLADATYSLYRHDENAFFDKMDAYFIGKGDSTALNDYTQPLQDLAVVYEGNMSENAYRKCTNWIAKALTFDMPADTRTRLLMMMGDCLKNTGEPAKAKQSYNQAFIVSAEIENKMMMQQLQQAIQESLQGL
;
A
#
# COMPACT_ATOMS: atom_id res chain seq x y z
N MET A 1 -36.84 -72.83 -25.08
CA MET A 1 -37.46 -71.52 -24.68
C MET A 1 -36.99 -71.18 -23.29
N LYS A 2 -35.90 -70.37 -23.18
CA LYS A 2 -35.40 -69.82 -21.89
C LYS A 2 -35.60 -68.33 -21.88
N LYS A 3 -36.45 -67.82 -21.00
CA LYS A 3 -36.69 -66.39 -20.77
C LYS A 3 -35.62 -65.93 -19.79
N THR A 4 -34.76 -65.05 -20.25
CA THR A 4 -33.76 -64.38 -19.43
C THR A 4 -34.40 -63.08 -18.90
N PHE A 5 -34.51 -62.97 -17.58
CA PHE A 5 -34.99 -61.82 -16.83
C PHE A 5 -33.83 -60.85 -16.63
N TYR A 6 -33.82 -59.71 -17.27
CA TYR A 6 -32.86 -58.63 -17.00
C TYR A 6 -33.35 -57.78 -15.82
N LEU A 7 -32.60 -57.87 -14.71
CA LEU A 7 -32.77 -57.01 -13.53
C LEU A 7 -32.05 -55.68 -13.80
N ILE A 8 -32.82 -54.63 -14.06
CA ILE A 8 -32.30 -53.27 -14.17
C ILE A 8 -32.10 -52.74 -12.76
N VAL A 9 -30.85 -52.72 -12.29
CA VAL A 9 -30.46 -52.01 -11.07
C VAL A 9 -30.30 -50.53 -11.44
N PHE A 10 -31.25 -49.68 -11.04
CA PHE A 10 -31.08 -48.24 -11.09
C PHE A 10 -30.10 -47.82 -10.02
N LEU A 11 -28.85 -47.53 -10.41
CA LEU A 11 -27.88 -46.83 -9.60
C LEU A 11 -28.31 -45.37 -9.57
N ILE A 12 -29.01 -44.95 -8.49
CA ILE A 12 -29.19 -43.55 -8.16
C ILE A 12 -27.81 -43.09 -7.68
N ALA A 13 -27.00 -42.61 -8.59
CA ALA A 13 -25.85 -41.76 -8.26
C ALA A 13 -26.41 -40.42 -7.73
N GLY A 14 -26.63 -40.35 -6.42
CA GLY A 14 -26.89 -39.08 -5.76
C GLY A 14 -25.72 -38.19 -6.03
N THR A 15 -25.91 -37.20 -6.91
CA THR A 15 -25.04 -36.01 -6.94
C THR A 15 -25.24 -35.33 -5.59
N LEU A 16 -24.37 -35.68 -4.65
CA LEU A 16 -24.10 -34.79 -3.52
C LEU A 16 -23.54 -33.51 -4.11
N GLY A 17 -24.44 -32.61 -4.50
CA GLY A 17 -24.06 -31.23 -4.75
C GLY A 17 -23.36 -30.77 -3.50
N ASN A 18 -22.11 -30.36 -3.60
CA ASN A 18 -21.44 -29.59 -2.58
C ASN A 18 -22.28 -28.29 -2.42
N LEU A 19 -23.25 -28.34 -1.51
CA LEU A 19 -23.86 -27.15 -0.95
C LEU A 19 -22.72 -26.49 -0.16
N SER A 20 -22.03 -25.60 -0.80
CA SER A 20 -21.04 -24.72 -0.21
C SER A 20 -21.70 -24.02 0.97
N ALA A 21 -21.28 -24.36 2.17
CA ALA A 21 -22.04 -24.02 3.38
C ALA A 21 -21.50 -22.71 3.96
N GLN A 22 -22.37 -21.69 4.01
CA GLN A 22 -22.09 -20.52 4.85
C GLN A 22 -21.80 -20.94 6.30
N MET A 23 -21.14 -20.06 7.09
CA MET A 23 -20.87 -20.30 8.50
C MET A 23 -22.16 -20.60 9.28
N THR A 24 -22.21 -21.72 9.96
CA THR A 24 -23.36 -22.14 10.76
C THR A 24 -23.30 -21.55 12.15
N LEU A 25 -24.20 -20.62 12.45
CA LEU A 25 -24.24 -19.96 13.76
C LEU A 25 -25.13 -20.76 14.73
N PHE A 26 -24.54 -21.12 15.87
CA PHE A 26 -25.26 -21.76 16.96
C PHE A 26 -26.26 -20.78 17.61
N LYS A 27 -27.49 -21.25 17.79
CA LYS A 27 -28.56 -20.48 18.43
C LYS A 27 -28.70 -20.94 19.89
N GLY A 28 -28.23 -20.12 20.81
CA GLY A 28 -28.25 -20.39 22.25
C GLY A 28 -27.38 -19.42 23.01
N THR A 29 -27.11 -19.75 24.27
CA THR A 29 -26.22 -18.98 25.15
C THR A 29 -24.75 -19.33 24.90
N PHE A 30 -23.85 -18.49 25.41
CA PHE A 30 -22.40 -18.76 25.40
C PHE A 30 -22.06 -20.10 26.07
N ASP A 31 -22.67 -20.37 27.22
CA ASP A 31 -22.41 -21.60 27.99
C ASP A 31 -22.88 -22.85 27.24
N GLU A 32 -24.03 -22.78 26.56
CA GLU A 32 -24.52 -23.87 25.71
C GLU A 32 -23.62 -24.11 24.51
N ALA A 33 -23.14 -23.04 23.87
CA ALA A 33 -22.19 -23.12 22.76
C ALA A 33 -20.85 -23.73 23.22
N MET A 34 -20.35 -23.32 24.37
CA MET A 34 -19.12 -23.89 24.96
C MET A 34 -19.30 -25.37 25.28
N LYS A 35 -20.45 -25.76 25.89
CA LYS A 35 -20.75 -27.18 26.18
C LYS A 35 -20.82 -28.00 24.89
N LYS A 36 -21.41 -27.44 23.82
CA LYS A 36 -21.45 -28.10 22.51
C LYS A 36 -20.05 -28.26 21.92
N ALA A 37 -19.20 -27.23 22.03
CA ALA A 37 -17.81 -27.26 21.55
C ALA A 37 -17.03 -28.39 22.28
N GLN A 38 -17.18 -28.51 23.58
CA GLN A 38 -16.60 -29.60 24.38
C GLN A 38 -17.07 -30.99 23.92
N GLN A 39 -18.38 -31.15 23.69
CA GLN A 39 -18.96 -32.42 23.24
C GLN A 39 -18.48 -32.84 21.85
N GLU A 40 -18.37 -31.88 20.93
CA GLU A 40 -17.91 -32.11 19.56
C GLU A 40 -16.39 -32.12 19.42
N LYS A 41 -15.64 -31.81 20.47
CA LYS A 41 -14.19 -31.61 20.47
C LYS A 41 -13.75 -30.59 19.42
N LYS A 42 -14.55 -29.56 19.24
CA LYS A 42 -14.27 -28.39 18.42
C LYS A 42 -13.96 -27.19 19.30
N ASP A 43 -13.21 -26.24 18.79
CA ASP A 43 -13.04 -24.98 19.49
C ASP A 43 -14.27 -24.07 19.29
N LEU A 44 -14.36 -22.99 20.04
CA LEU A 44 -15.47 -22.04 19.97
C LEU A 44 -15.01 -20.76 19.25
N PHE A 45 -15.76 -20.33 18.24
CA PHE A 45 -15.63 -19.02 17.65
C PHE A 45 -16.78 -18.13 18.12
N VAL A 46 -16.45 -16.97 18.69
CA VAL A 46 -17.41 -15.99 19.20
C VAL A 46 -17.24 -14.68 18.46
N ASP A 47 -18.30 -14.21 17.78
CA ASP A 47 -18.40 -12.87 17.22
C ASP A 47 -19.20 -11.97 18.15
N PHE A 48 -18.53 -11.04 18.81
CA PHE A 48 -19.15 -10.00 19.63
C PHE A 48 -19.56 -8.82 18.76
N TYR A 49 -20.87 -8.53 18.73
CA TYR A 49 -21.44 -7.50 17.86
C TYR A 49 -22.48 -6.62 18.58
N ALA A 50 -22.95 -5.57 17.89
CA ALA A 50 -24.16 -4.81 18.24
C ALA A 50 -24.97 -4.49 16.97
N ASP A 51 -26.28 -4.28 17.11
CA ASP A 51 -27.20 -4.06 15.98
C ASP A 51 -26.90 -2.78 15.19
N TRP A 52 -26.33 -1.77 15.83
CA TRP A 52 -25.92 -0.52 15.20
C TRP A 52 -24.53 -0.57 14.53
N CYS A 53 -23.77 -1.62 14.76
CA CYS A 53 -22.39 -1.76 14.29
C CYS A 53 -22.34 -2.04 12.78
N GLY A 54 -22.01 -1.03 11.98
CA GLY A 54 -21.86 -1.17 10.52
C GLY A 54 -20.84 -2.24 10.10
N PRO A 55 -19.59 -2.20 10.59
CA PRO A 55 -18.59 -3.23 10.28
C PRO A 55 -19.01 -4.65 10.66
N CYS A 56 -19.80 -4.82 11.75
CA CYS A 56 -20.32 -6.14 12.12
C CYS A 56 -21.30 -6.69 11.07
N LYS A 57 -22.13 -5.81 10.51
CA LYS A 57 -23.07 -6.19 9.42
C LYS A 57 -22.31 -6.63 8.17
N VAL A 58 -21.22 -5.95 7.81
CA VAL A 58 -20.34 -6.35 6.71
C VAL A 58 -19.78 -7.75 6.96
N MET A 59 -19.25 -8.04 8.15
CA MET A 59 -18.76 -9.37 8.49
C MET A 59 -19.84 -10.43 8.33
N ALA A 60 -21.05 -10.17 8.85
CA ALA A 60 -22.17 -11.11 8.81
C ALA A 60 -22.70 -11.36 7.38
N SER A 61 -22.75 -10.33 6.53
CA SER A 61 -23.35 -10.42 5.18
C SER A 61 -22.37 -10.76 4.07
N GLU A 62 -21.10 -10.39 4.20
CA GLU A 62 -20.10 -10.49 3.12
C GLU A 62 -18.98 -11.46 3.42
N VAL A 63 -18.71 -11.78 4.69
CA VAL A 63 -17.62 -12.68 5.08
C VAL A 63 -18.15 -14.02 5.57
N PHE A 64 -19.04 -14.04 6.55
CA PHE A 64 -19.52 -15.31 7.15
C PHE A 64 -20.42 -16.11 6.20
N THR A 65 -20.93 -15.49 5.13
CA THR A 65 -21.73 -16.14 4.11
C THR A 65 -20.90 -16.81 3.01
N LEU A 66 -19.59 -16.54 2.97
CA LEU A 66 -18.73 -17.11 1.95
C LEU A 66 -18.49 -18.60 2.20
N PRO A 67 -18.54 -19.40 1.13
CA PRO A 67 -18.35 -20.84 1.20
C PRO A 67 -17.03 -21.28 1.84
N GLU A 68 -15.93 -20.67 1.44
CA GLU A 68 -14.60 -20.98 1.97
C GLU A 68 -14.45 -20.68 3.45
N VAL A 69 -15.14 -19.63 3.95
CA VAL A 69 -15.19 -19.32 5.38
C VAL A 69 -16.06 -20.34 6.10
N GLY A 70 -17.26 -20.60 5.57
CA GLY A 70 -18.21 -21.55 6.17
C GLY A 70 -17.63 -22.97 6.27
N ASP A 71 -17.00 -23.47 5.21
CA ASP A 71 -16.42 -24.81 5.18
C ASP A 71 -15.30 -24.96 6.23
N PHE A 72 -14.42 -23.97 6.37
CA PHE A 72 -13.36 -24.00 7.36
C PHE A 72 -13.92 -23.89 8.79
N PHE A 73 -14.78 -22.90 9.04
CA PHE A 73 -15.28 -22.65 10.39
C PHE A 73 -16.21 -23.75 10.89
N ASN A 74 -17.10 -24.28 10.06
CA ASN A 74 -17.99 -25.37 10.43
C ASN A 74 -17.26 -26.68 10.76
N SER A 75 -16.10 -26.90 10.13
CA SER A 75 -15.30 -28.09 10.42
C SER A 75 -14.52 -28.01 11.72
N HIS A 76 -14.04 -26.81 12.12
CA HIS A 76 -13.14 -26.62 13.25
C HIS A 76 -13.79 -26.00 14.49
N PHE A 77 -14.88 -25.24 14.32
CA PHE A 77 -15.46 -24.45 15.39
C PHE A 77 -16.96 -24.69 15.57
N VAL A 78 -17.43 -24.52 16.80
CA VAL A 78 -18.80 -24.11 17.06
C VAL A 78 -18.82 -22.59 17.01
N CYS A 79 -19.63 -21.99 16.11
CA CYS A 79 -19.65 -20.55 15.90
C CYS A 79 -20.88 -19.93 16.55
N ILE A 80 -20.72 -18.84 17.29
CA ILE A 80 -21.81 -18.11 17.95
C ILE A 80 -21.61 -16.60 17.80
N GLN A 81 -22.71 -15.87 17.65
CA GLN A 81 -22.77 -14.41 17.72
C GLN A 81 -23.35 -13.96 19.05
N ILE A 82 -22.72 -12.99 19.70
CA ILE A 82 -23.09 -12.45 21.01
C ILE A 82 -23.35 -10.94 20.87
N ASN A 83 -24.60 -10.52 20.95
CA ASN A 83 -24.93 -9.10 21.04
C ASN A 83 -24.55 -8.57 22.42
N VAL A 84 -23.56 -7.65 22.47
CA VAL A 84 -23.01 -7.10 23.71
C VAL A 84 -23.97 -6.22 24.48
N GLU A 85 -25.04 -5.71 23.83
CA GLU A 85 -26.02 -4.86 24.46
C GLU A 85 -27.13 -5.65 25.20
N ALA A 86 -27.31 -6.92 24.86
CA ALA A 86 -28.28 -7.77 25.54
C ALA A 86 -27.88 -7.97 27.01
N ALA A 87 -28.86 -7.81 27.90
CA ALA A 87 -28.61 -7.78 29.34
C ALA A 87 -27.88 -9.04 29.88
N ASN A 88 -28.19 -10.19 29.30
CA ASN A 88 -27.60 -11.48 29.65
C ASN A 88 -26.18 -11.69 29.09
N ASN A 89 -25.72 -10.81 28.19
CA ASN A 89 -24.43 -10.94 27.52
C ASN A 89 -23.36 -9.96 28.04
N LYS A 90 -23.75 -9.00 28.88
CA LYS A 90 -22.83 -7.95 29.38
C LYS A 90 -21.65 -8.54 30.18
N GLU A 91 -21.92 -9.54 31.01
CA GLU A 91 -20.87 -10.18 31.81
C GLU A 91 -19.88 -10.97 30.96
N ILE A 92 -20.36 -11.63 29.89
CA ILE A 92 -19.47 -12.36 28.97
C ILE A 92 -18.63 -11.40 28.13
N ALA A 93 -19.21 -10.30 27.62
CA ALA A 93 -18.46 -9.26 26.92
C ALA A 93 -17.38 -8.63 27.81
N LYS A 94 -17.69 -8.39 29.11
CA LYS A 94 -16.72 -7.89 30.07
C LYS A 94 -15.62 -8.92 30.37
N LYS A 95 -15.98 -10.20 30.55
CA LYS A 95 -15.02 -11.29 30.76
C LYS A 95 -13.98 -11.38 29.67
N TYR A 96 -14.40 -11.20 28.41
CA TYR A 96 -13.51 -11.20 27.25
C TYR A 96 -13.00 -9.80 26.89
N ASN A 97 -13.15 -8.80 27.77
CA ASN A 97 -12.62 -7.45 27.59
C ASN A 97 -12.93 -6.87 26.20
N VAL A 98 -14.20 -6.93 25.78
CA VAL A 98 -14.66 -6.41 24.48
C VAL A 98 -14.77 -4.89 24.57
N THR A 99 -13.83 -4.18 23.94
CA THR A 99 -13.74 -2.71 23.96
C THR A 99 -14.04 -2.06 22.62
N ALA A 100 -14.12 -2.86 21.54
CA ALA A 100 -14.43 -2.42 20.18
C ALA A 100 -15.28 -3.47 19.47
N LEU A 101 -15.98 -3.08 18.39
CA LEU A 101 -16.83 -3.98 17.61
C LEU A 101 -16.54 -3.90 16.10
N PRO A 102 -16.58 -5.05 15.39
CA PRO A 102 -16.71 -6.40 15.94
C PRO A 102 -15.45 -6.83 16.71
N THR A 103 -15.61 -7.71 17.70
CA THR A 103 -14.51 -8.46 18.29
C THR A 103 -14.78 -9.94 18.14
N MET A 104 -13.93 -10.63 17.42
CA MET A 104 -14.01 -12.07 17.18
C MET A 104 -12.97 -12.78 18.04
N VAL A 105 -13.40 -13.77 18.83
CA VAL A 105 -12.54 -14.50 19.77
C VAL A 105 -12.61 -16.00 19.50
N PHE A 106 -11.44 -16.60 19.33
CA PHE A 106 -11.27 -18.04 19.23
C PHE A 106 -10.92 -18.59 20.61
N ILE A 107 -11.67 -19.55 21.08
CA ILE A 107 -11.59 -20.11 22.43
C ILE A 107 -11.47 -21.62 22.30
N SER A 108 -10.48 -22.22 22.93
CA SER A 108 -10.35 -23.67 22.96
C SER A 108 -11.53 -24.34 23.70
N HIS A 109 -11.79 -25.60 23.39
CA HIS A 109 -12.85 -26.37 24.03
C HIS A 109 -12.69 -26.51 25.55
N ASP A 110 -11.50 -26.23 26.09
CA ASP A 110 -11.25 -26.15 27.54
C ASP A 110 -11.39 -24.72 28.11
N GLY A 111 -11.77 -23.73 27.30
CA GLY A 111 -12.11 -22.38 27.73
C GLY A 111 -10.97 -21.36 27.69
N LYS A 112 -9.81 -21.71 27.13
CA LYS A 112 -8.69 -20.79 26.97
C LYS A 112 -8.84 -19.95 25.70
N GLU A 113 -8.64 -18.63 25.78
CA GLU A 113 -8.54 -17.77 24.59
C GLU A 113 -7.30 -18.16 23.78
N LEU A 114 -7.51 -18.54 22.51
CA LEU A 114 -6.47 -18.93 21.55
C LEU A 114 -6.02 -17.74 20.73
N ARG A 115 -7.01 -16.96 20.23
CA ARG A 115 -6.75 -15.85 19.31
C ARG A 115 -7.88 -14.82 19.42
N ARG A 116 -7.58 -13.58 18.98
CA ARG A 116 -8.53 -12.47 18.96
C ARG A 116 -8.31 -11.61 17.72
N VAL A 117 -9.42 -11.20 17.11
CA VAL A 117 -9.45 -10.24 16.00
C VAL A 117 -10.37 -9.09 16.37
N GLN A 118 -9.91 -7.86 16.22
CA GLN A 118 -10.73 -6.66 16.46
C GLN A 118 -10.94 -5.91 15.14
N GLY A 119 -12.16 -5.48 14.89
CA GLY A 119 -12.57 -4.84 13.65
C GLY A 119 -12.94 -5.84 12.54
N ALA A 120 -13.49 -5.31 11.46
CA ALA A 120 -13.78 -6.10 10.26
C ALA A 120 -12.49 -6.43 9.51
N VAL A 121 -12.40 -7.66 9.01
CA VAL A 121 -11.26 -8.16 8.24
C VAL A 121 -11.74 -8.87 6.98
N PRO A 122 -10.94 -8.92 5.91
CA PRO A 122 -11.28 -9.67 4.70
C PRO A 122 -11.30 -11.19 4.99
N PRO A 123 -11.96 -11.99 4.12
CA PRO A 123 -12.18 -13.43 4.33
C PRO A 123 -10.89 -14.23 4.53
N ASP A 124 -9.89 -13.98 3.71
CA ASP A 124 -8.57 -14.65 3.77
C ASP A 124 -7.83 -14.37 5.08
N ALA A 125 -7.92 -13.15 5.60
CA ALA A 125 -7.36 -12.78 6.89
C ALA A 125 -8.09 -13.49 8.04
N LEU A 126 -9.41 -13.59 7.99
CA LEU A 126 -10.18 -14.31 9.00
C LEU A 126 -9.86 -15.81 9.02
N ILE A 127 -9.75 -16.44 7.84
CA ILE A 127 -9.33 -17.85 7.72
C ILE A 127 -7.92 -18.06 8.25
N LYS A 128 -6.99 -17.12 7.96
CA LYS A 128 -5.63 -17.17 8.50
C LYS A 128 -5.61 -17.13 10.03
N GLU A 129 -6.38 -16.23 10.65
CA GLU A 129 -6.49 -16.16 12.11
C GLU A 129 -7.10 -17.43 12.71
N ALA A 130 -8.08 -18.03 12.02
CA ALA A 130 -8.67 -19.31 12.41
C ALA A 130 -7.65 -20.45 12.33
N LYS A 131 -6.84 -20.54 11.27
CA LYS A 131 -5.76 -21.52 11.13
C LYS A 131 -4.65 -21.34 12.18
N ILE A 132 -4.36 -20.10 12.56
CA ILE A 132 -3.44 -19.84 13.69
C ILE A 132 -4.06 -20.34 15.00
N ALA A 133 -5.36 -20.12 15.22
CA ALA A 133 -6.05 -20.60 16.40
C ALA A 133 -6.07 -22.14 16.50
N THR A 134 -6.25 -22.85 15.39
CA THR A 134 -6.22 -24.33 15.33
C THR A 134 -4.79 -24.89 15.33
N GLY A 135 -3.77 -24.06 15.19
CA GLY A 135 -2.36 -24.48 15.11
C GLY A 135 -1.93 -25.02 13.75
N GLU A 136 -2.75 -24.86 12.71
CA GLU A 136 -2.40 -25.22 11.33
C GLU A 136 -1.41 -24.24 10.71
N GLU A 137 -1.45 -22.96 11.15
CA GLU A 137 -0.49 -21.94 10.80
C GLU A 137 0.16 -21.35 12.06
N LEU A 138 1.36 -20.80 11.90
CA LEU A 138 2.07 -20.13 12.98
C LEU A 138 1.71 -18.65 13.01
N SER A 139 1.53 -18.07 14.20
CA SER A 139 1.50 -16.62 14.34
C SER A 139 2.85 -16.01 13.96
N PHE A 140 2.87 -14.71 13.67
CA PHE A 140 4.11 -13.99 13.33
C PHE A 140 5.18 -14.14 14.42
N GLU A 141 4.79 -14.07 15.69
CA GLU A 141 5.68 -14.25 16.84
C GLU A 141 6.22 -15.69 16.92
N GLN A 142 5.38 -16.69 16.70
CA GLN A 142 5.78 -18.10 16.67
C GLN A 142 6.70 -18.38 15.48
N LEU A 143 6.43 -17.76 14.32
CA LEU A 143 7.26 -17.83 13.14
C LEU A 143 8.65 -17.22 13.41
N TYR A 144 8.69 -16.07 14.09
CA TYR A 144 9.94 -15.44 14.51
C TYR A 144 10.70 -16.30 15.54
N ASP A 145 10.01 -16.97 16.46
CA ASP A 145 10.65 -17.90 17.40
C ASP A 145 11.22 -19.14 16.68
N LYS A 146 10.54 -19.61 15.64
CA LYS A 146 11.07 -20.67 14.76
C LYS A 146 12.34 -20.21 14.03
N TYR A 147 12.33 -18.99 13.47
CA TYR A 147 13.51 -18.38 12.85
C TYR A 147 14.71 -18.29 13.82
N LYS A 148 14.50 -17.85 15.07
CA LYS A 148 15.59 -17.76 16.06
C LYS A 148 16.27 -19.11 16.31
N LYS A 149 15.49 -20.21 16.26
CA LYS A 149 16.03 -21.57 16.43
C LYS A 149 16.76 -22.08 15.20
N LYS A 150 16.36 -21.66 14.01
CA LYS A 150 16.92 -22.10 12.71
C LYS A 150 17.03 -20.94 11.74
N LYS A 151 18.08 -20.15 11.90
CA LYS A 151 18.28 -18.90 11.14
C LYS A 151 18.45 -19.07 9.62
N ASN A 152 18.84 -20.25 9.16
CA ASN A 152 19.06 -20.55 7.74
C ASN A 152 17.83 -21.17 7.05
N ASP A 153 16.65 -21.11 7.67
CA ASP A 153 15.39 -21.57 7.07
C ASP A 153 14.84 -20.47 6.17
N PHE A 154 15.07 -20.59 4.86
CA PHE A 154 14.69 -19.58 3.87
C PHE A 154 13.19 -19.37 3.78
N ASP A 155 12.39 -20.42 3.93
CA ASP A 155 10.93 -20.32 3.84
C ASP A 155 10.40 -19.49 5.03
N VAL A 156 10.93 -19.73 6.23
CA VAL A 156 10.61 -18.95 7.41
C VAL A 156 11.05 -17.50 7.30
N GLN A 157 12.26 -17.24 6.79
CA GLN A 157 12.76 -15.88 6.56
C GLN A 157 11.90 -15.15 5.52
N GLN A 158 11.55 -15.80 4.43
CA GLN A 158 10.73 -15.24 3.36
C GLN A 158 9.34 -14.87 3.88
N GLN A 159 8.69 -15.79 4.60
CA GLN A 159 7.38 -15.56 5.18
C GLN A 159 7.40 -14.39 6.17
N LEU A 160 8.41 -14.32 7.07
CA LEU A 160 8.57 -13.20 8.00
C LEU A 160 8.73 -11.86 7.27
N LEU A 161 9.55 -11.81 6.22
CA LEU A 161 9.76 -10.58 5.46
C LEU A 161 8.50 -10.13 4.72
N LEU A 162 7.72 -11.07 4.17
CA LEU A 162 6.46 -10.75 3.49
C LEU A 162 5.37 -10.27 4.45
N GLU A 163 5.27 -10.87 5.65
CA GLU A 163 4.22 -10.56 6.62
C GLU A 163 4.54 -9.36 7.52
N ALA A 164 5.84 -9.07 7.72
CA ALA A 164 6.28 -8.04 8.67
C ALA A 164 5.66 -6.65 8.47
N PRO A 165 5.49 -6.09 7.25
CA PRO A 165 4.90 -4.76 7.10
C PRO A 165 3.50 -4.67 7.71
N MET A 166 2.62 -5.63 7.39
CA MET A 166 1.25 -5.66 7.93
C MET A 166 1.24 -5.91 9.43
N PHE A 167 2.04 -6.86 9.89
CA PHE A 167 2.14 -7.16 11.33
C PHE A 167 2.62 -5.94 12.14
N ILE A 168 3.66 -5.24 11.68
CA ILE A 168 4.22 -4.07 12.36
C ILE A 168 3.19 -2.92 12.39
N MET A 169 2.38 -2.74 11.35
CA MET A 169 1.33 -1.72 11.32
C MET A 169 0.25 -1.93 12.39
N THR A 170 -0.04 -3.17 12.76
CA THR A 170 -1.03 -3.49 13.80
C THR A 170 -0.50 -3.32 15.23
N GLN A 171 0.80 -3.10 15.40
CA GLN A 171 1.43 -2.97 16.71
C GLN A 171 1.29 -1.55 17.28
N ASP A 172 1.24 -1.43 18.60
CA ASP A 172 1.37 -0.15 19.30
C ASP A 172 2.76 0.48 19.14
N GLY A 173 2.93 1.74 19.56
CA GLY A 173 4.15 2.52 19.31
C GLY A 173 5.44 1.84 19.78
N TYR A 174 5.46 1.28 20.97
CA TYR A 174 6.62 0.58 21.54
C TYR A 174 6.91 -0.74 20.83
N ASN A 175 5.89 -1.58 20.67
CA ASN A 175 6.02 -2.86 19.99
C ASN A 175 6.34 -2.68 18.51
N ARG A 176 5.79 -1.67 17.87
CA ARG A 176 6.12 -1.30 16.47
C ARG A 176 7.60 -1.03 16.30
N GLN A 177 8.20 -0.21 17.16
CA GLN A 177 9.64 0.08 17.12
C GLN A 177 10.47 -1.18 17.38
N LYS A 178 10.10 -1.96 18.37
CA LYS A 178 10.78 -3.21 18.75
C LYS A 178 10.75 -4.24 17.61
N TRP A 179 9.60 -4.43 16.96
CA TRP A 179 9.48 -5.35 15.84
C TRP A 179 10.17 -4.82 14.60
N GLY A 180 10.07 -3.52 14.31
CA GLY A 180 10.82 -2.88 13.24
C GLY A 180 12.32 -3.19 13.34
N ALA A 181 12.93 -2.94 14.49
CA ALA A 181 14.35 -3.21 14.72
C ALA A 181 14.72 -4.71 14.58
N ARG A 182 13.80 -5.63 14.92
CA ARG A 182 14.04 -7.08 14.73
C ARG A 182 14.03 -7.48 13.26
N ILE A 183 13.18 -6.85 12.46
CA ILE A 183 13.03 -7.17 11.04
C ILE A 183 14.08 -6.46 10.18
N ASP A 184 14.54 -5.28 10.58
CA ASP A 184 15.59 -4.53 9.87
C ASP A 184 16.86 -5.36 9.65
N GLY A 185 17.22 -6.22 10.60
CA GLY A 185 18.37 -7.13 10.49
C GLY A 185 18.12 -8.38 9.65
N LEU A 186 16.86 -8.72 9.39
CA LEU A 186 16.48 -9.97 8.72
C LEU A 186 16.74 -9.92 7.22
N PHE A 187 16.46 -8.80 6.57
CA PHE A 187 16.65 -8.67 5.11
C PHE A 187 18.13 -8.78 4.68
N PRO A 188 19.10 -8.10 5.31
CA PRO A 188 20.51 -8.32 5.02
C PRO A 188 20.97 -9.77 5.25
N GLU A 189 20.45 -10.43 6.29
CA GLU A 189 20.75 -11.83 6.55
C GLU A 189 20.16 -12.75 5.48
N TYR A 190 18.95 -12.48 5.03
CA TYR A 190 18.29 -13.19 3.94
C TYR A 190 19.10 -13.08 2.63
N LEU A 191 19.53 -11.88 2.26
CA LEU A 191 20.38 -11.63 1.08
C LEU A 191 21.73 -12.32 1.17
N LYS A 192 22.33 -12.38 2.35
CA LYS A 192 23.60 -13.08 2.57
C LYS A 192 23.46 -14.58 2.34
N ASN A 193 22.35 -15.15 2.76
CA ASN A 193 22.10 -16.59 2.74
C ASN A 193 21.49 -17.05 1.39
N LYS A 194 20.53 -16.28 0.86
CA LYS A 194 19.89 -16.55 -0.44
C LYS A 194 20.44 -15.58 -1.48
N LYS A 195 21.36 -16.04 -2.29
CA LYS A 195 21.98 -15.23 -3.34
C LYS A 195 20.93 -14.69 -4.33
N ILE A 196 21.16 -13.47 -4.84
CA ILE A 196 20.27 -12.77 -5.78
C ILE A 196 19.91 -13.63 -7.03
N GLU A 197 20.78 -14.51 -7.47
CA GLU A 197 20.56 -15.43 -8.59
C GLU A 197 19.38 -16.38 -8.39
N ARG A 198 19.00 -16.62 -7.13
CA ARG A 198 17.88 -17.48 -6.73
C ARG A 198 16.61 -16.70 -6.36
N MET A 199 16.63 -15.37 -6.47
CA MET A 199 15.55 -14.51 -6.05
C MET A 199 14.66 -14.01 -7.20
N THR A 200 14.45 -14.86 -8.20
CA THR A 200 13.73 -14.50 -9.43
C THR A 200 12.23 -14.81 -9.39
N ASN A 201 11.71 -15.42 -8.32
CA ASN A 201 10.27 -15.66 -8.15
C ASN A 201 9.57 -14.42 -7.58
N CYS A 202 8.23 -14.40 -7.65
CA CYS A 202 7.41 -13.27 -7.21
C CYS A 202 7.64 -12.93 -5.74
N ALA A 203 7.63 -13.90 -4.83
CA ALA A 203 7.78 -13.67 -3.40
C ALA A 203 9.11 -13.00 -3.05
N ASP A 204 10.22 -13.47 -3.64
CA ASP A 204 11.53 -12.85 -3.47
C ASP A 204 11.59 -11.44 -4.08
N PHE A 205 10.97 -11.25 -5.24
CA PHE A 205 10.93 -9.95 -5.89
C PHE A 205 10.12 -8.94 -5.07
N LEU A 206 9.00 -9.34 -4.47
CA LEU A 206 8.25 -8.50 -3.53
C LEU A 206 9.10 -8.09 -2.33
N ILE A 207 9.88 -9.01 -1.76
CA ILE A 207 10.82 -8.68 -0.68
C ILE A 207 11.84 -7.64 -1.14
N LEU A 208 12.40 -7.78 -2.34
CA LEU A 208 13.32 -6.78 -2.90
C LEU A 208 12.62 -5.41 -3.02
N THR A 209 11.40 -5.34 -3.54
CA THR A 209 10.66 -4.07 -3.65
C THR A 209 10.32 -3.44 -2.29
N MET A 210 10.09 -4.26 -1.27
CA MET A 210 9.77 -3.79 0.08
C MET A 210 10.99 -3.27 0.85
N TYR A 211 12.13 -3.91 0.73
CA TYR A 211 13.29 -3.66 1.60
C TYR A 211 14.51 -3.06 0.90
N HIS A 212 14.67 -3.29 -0.40
CA HIS A 212 15.73 -2.66 -1.21
C HIS A 212 15.15 -1.46 -1.95
N ARG A 213 15.03 -0.32 -1.25
CA ARG A 213 14.32 0.88 -1.73
C ARG A 213 15.23 1.98 -2.29
N THR A 214 16.52 1.84 -2.11
CA THR A 214 17.51 2.82 -2.57
C THR A 214 18.65 2.11 -3.28
N THR A 215 19.20 2.74 -4.29
CA THR A 215 20.35 2.24 -5.02
C THR A 215 21.56 3.18 -4.88
N SER A 216 22.74 2.69 -5.23
CA SER A 216 23.99 3.43 -5.22
C SER A 216 24.72 3.28 -6.55
N LYS A 217 25.91 3.86 -6.64
CA LYS A 217 26.75 3.76 -7.84
C LYS A 217 27.05 2.30 -8.22
N ASP A 218 27.44 1.50 -7.23
CA ASP A 218 27.90 0.12 -7.40
C ASP A 218 26.98 -0.82 -6.60
N ASP A 219 25.71 -0.87 -6.96
CA ASP A 219 24.68 -1.67 -6.28
C ASP A 219 24.54 -3.04 -6.98
N PRO A 220 25.08 -4.12 -6.38
CA PRO A 220 25.12 -5.43 -7.03
C PRO A 220 23.73 -6.04 -7.23
N ILE A 221 22.74 -5.70 -6.39
CA ILE A 221 21.35 -6.19 -6.54
C ILE A 221 20.71 -5.54 -7.75
N PHE A 222 20.75 -4.21 -7.79
CA PHE A 222 20.20 -3.45 -8.92
C PHE A 222 20.84 -3.86 -10.24
N ASP A 223 22.16 -3.95 -10.27
CA ASP A 223 22.92 -4.28 -11.48
C ASP A 223 22.65 -5.72 -11.96
N TYR A 224 22.48 -6.65 -11.02
CA TYR A 224 22.12 -8.02 -11.36
C TYR A 224 20.70 -8.11 -11.94
N ILE A 225 19.71 -7.42 -11.37
CA ILE A 225 18.34 -7.38 -11.87
C ILE A 225 18.29 -6.75 -13.26
N ALA A 226 18.97 -5.60 -13.45
CA ALA A 226 19.04 -4.93 -14.75
C ALA A 226 19.62 -5.84 -15.84
N LYS A 227 20.72 -6.51 -15.56
CA LYS A 227 21.38 -7.45 -16.49
C LYS A 227 20.52 -8.69 -16.79
N ASN A 228 19.65 -9.10 -15.89
CA ASN A 228 18.84 -10.31 -15.99
C ASN A 228 17.34 -10.00 -16.05
N PHE A 229 16.99 -8.87 -16.66
CA PHE A 229 15.62 -8.32 -16.71
C PHE A 229 14.57 -9.39 -17.11
N ASP A 230 14.76 -10.06 -18.24
CA ASP A 230 13.81 -11.07 -18.74
C ASP A 230 13.66 -12.26 -17.79
N LYS A 231 14.74 -12.67 -17.13
CA LYS A 231 14.70 -13.77 -16.17
C LYS A 231 13.83 -13.42 -14.95
N PHE A 232 13.97 -12.18 -14.43
CA PHE A 232 13.11 -11.70 -13.35
C PHE A 232 11.67 -11.52 -13.82
N ALA A 233 11.45 -10.92 -14.98
CA ALA A 233 10.12 -10.74 -15.56
C ALA A 233 9.37 -12.07 -15.71
N GLN A 234 10.03 -13.10 -16.24
CA GLN A 234 9.45 -14.46 -16.38
C GLN A 234 9.18 -15.12 -15.02
N GLY A 235 10.07 -14.92 -14.05
CA GLY A 235 9.90 -15.48 -12.70
C GLY A 235 8.75 -14.84 -11.94
N VAL A 236 8.61 -13.52 -12.04
CA VAL A 236 7.52 -12.76 -11.42
C VAL A 236 6.16 -13.09 -12.06
N ALA A 237 6.10 -13.19 -13.40
CA ALA A 237 4.86 -13.46 -14.13
C ALA A 237 4.23 -14.83 -13.85
N LYS A 238 4.98 -15.78 -13.26
CA LYS A 238 4.45 -17.12 -12.95
C LYS A 238 3.40 -17.12 -11.83
N ASP A 239 3.52 -16.16 -10.90
CA ASP A 239 2.79 -16.17 -9.65
C ASP A 239 1.85 -14.94 -9.51
N VAL A 240 1.76 -14.07 -10.52
CA VAL A 240 0.89 -12.90 -10.53
C VAL A 240 -0.02 -12.88 -11.77
N GLU A 241 -1.27 -12.47 -11.57
CA GLU A 241 -2.17 -12.09 -12.66
C GLU A 241 -1.72 -10.72 -13.21
N GLY A 242 -0.58 -10.66 -13.93
CA GLY A 242 -0.06 -9.40 -14.41
C GLY A 242 1.16 -9.54 -15.30
N ASP A 243 1.63 -8.39 -15.82
CA ASP A 243 2.82 -8.31 -16.65
C ASP A 243 4.07 -8.21 -15.77
N GLY A 244 4.77 -9.34 -15.60
CA GLY A 244 6.03 -9.39 -14.86
C GLY A 244 7.10 -8.44 -15.41
N LYS A 245 7.09 -8.11 -16.72
CA LYS A 245 7.97 -7.10 -17.30
C LYS A 245 7.66 -5.71 -16.73
N LEU A 246 6.40 -5.38 -16.62
CA LEU A 246 5.96 -4.09 -16.07
C LEU A 246 6.41 -3.91 -14.62
N GLU A 247 6.28 -4.96 -13.79
CA GLU A 247 6.67 -4.88 -12.37
C GLU A 247 8.19 -4.72 -12.20
N VAL A 248 8.99 -5.49 -12.94
CA VAL A 248 10.46 -5.37 -12.89
C VAL A 248 10.92 -4.02 -13.48
N ALA A 249 10.27 -3.56 -14.55
CA ALA A 249 10.53 -2.24 -15.13
C ALA A 249 10.25 -1.11 -14.13
N ARG A 250 9.09 -1.11 -13.47
CA ARG A 250 8.71 -0.12 -12.44
C ARG A 250 9.76 -0.03 -11.34
N TYR A 251 10.22 -1.18 -10.84
CA TYR A 251 11.26 -1.22 -9.82
C TYR A 251 12.56 -0.58 -10.30
N LEU A 252 13.09 -1.01 -11.45
CA LEU A 252 14.35 -0.49 -12.00
C LEU A 252 14.27 1.01 -12.34
N ILE A 253 13.17 1.45 -12.95
CA ILE A 253 12.93 2.86 -13.29
C ILE A 253 12.88 3.72 -12.04
N SER A 254 12.09 3.30 -11.04
CA SER A 254 11.95 4.03 -9.78
C SER A 254 13.29 4.20 -9.08
N MET A 255 14.06 3.13 -8.96
CA MET A 255 15.39 3.12 -8.33
C MET A 255 16.38 3.99 -9.10
N ASN A 256 16.42 3.85 -10.43
CA ASN A 256 17.33 4.61 -11.29
C ASN A 256 17.03 6.12 -11.25
N ASN A 257 15.77 6.51 -11.43
CA ASN A 257 15.36 7.91 -11.45
C ASN A 257 15.55 8.56 -10.06
N SER A 258 15.21 7.86 -8.98
CA SER A 258 15.44 8.36 -7.63
C SER A 258 16.92 8.62 -7.35
N TYR A 259 17.81 7.76 -7.82
CA TYR A 259 19.24 7.94 -7.66
C TYR A 259 19.77 9.08 -8.53
N ILE A 260 19.32 9.23 -9.78
CA ILE A 260 19.65 10.38 -10.62
C ILE A 260 19.28 11.70 -9.92
N ILE A 261 18.04 11.80 -9.42
CA ILE A 261 17.56 12.99 -8.70
C ILE A 261 18.39 13.25 -7.43
N GLN A 262 18.74 12.20 -6.68
CA GLN A 262 19.60 12.33 -5.50
C GLN A 262 20.98 12.91 -5.85
N LEU A 263 21.60 12.44 -6.95
CA LEU A 263 22.88 12.97 -7.43
C LEU A 263 22.73 14.44 -7.85
N CYS A 264 21.66 14.79 -8.60
CA CYS A 264 21.38 16.17 -9.00
C CYS A 264 21.22 17.08 -7.79
N LYS A 265 20.44 16.69 -6.78
CA LYS A 265 20.25 17.45 -5.53
C LYS A 265 21.57 17.69 -4.79
N LYS A 266 22.47 16.72 -4.79
CA LYS A 266 23.81 16.85 -4.20
C LYS A 266 24.80 17.63 -5.07
N GLY A 267 24.44 17.98 -6.31
CA GLY A 267 25.35 18.60 -7.26
C GLY A 267 26.43 17.66 -7.80
N ASP A 268 26.19 16.35 -7.76
CA ASP A 268 27.13 15.36 -8.28
C ASP A 268 26.91 15.16 -9.78
N ILE A 269 27.89 15.58 -10.58
CA ILE A 269 27.86 15.48 -12.05
C ILE A 269 27.80 14.04 -12.56
N ASN A 270 28.06 13.04 -11.71
CA ASN A 270 27.95 11.63 -12.08
C ASN A 270 26.51 11.20 -12.40
N TYR A 271 25.49 12.04 -12.13
CA TYR A 271 24.13 11.78 -12.63
C TYR A 271 24.12 11.56 -14.14
N LYS A 272 24.99 12.19 -14.93
CA LYS A 272 25.13 12.00 -16.38
C LYS A 272 25.55 10.58 -16.76
N LYS A 273 26.44 9.98 -15.96
CA LYS A 273 26.81 8.56 -16.14
C LYS A 273 25.64 7.63 -15.83
N ARG A 274 24.83 7.98 -14.83
CA ARG A 274 23.65 7.20 -14.47
C ARG A 274 22.55 7.31 -15.54
N LEU A 275 22.37 8.49 -16.13
CA LEU A 275 21.47 8.74 -17.29
C LEU A 275 21.80 7.84 -18.47
N ALA A 276 23.10 7.63 -18.78
CA ALA A 276 23.51 6.79 -19.91
C ALA A 276 22.96 5.35 -19.84
N ARG A 277 22.63 4.85 -18.63
CA ARG A 277 22.03 3.52 -18.44
C ARG A 277 20.63 3.41 -19.05
N VAL A 278 19.89 4.52 -19.21
CA VAL A 278 18.54 4.54 -19.81
C VAL A 278 18.56 3.99 -21.24
N ASN A 279 19.57 4.36 -22.04
CA ASN A 279 19.80 3.85 -23.39
C ASN A 279 20.74 2.62 -23.43
N GLY A 280 21.29 2.25 -22.29
CA GLY A 280 22.18 1.11 -22.10
C GLY A 280 21.46 -0.13 -21.58
N ASP A 281 21.91 -0.59 -20.44
CA ASP A 281 21.44 -1.81 -19.78
C ASP A 281 20.01 -1.73 -19.19
N LEU A 282 19.41 -0.53 -19.10
CA LEU A 282 18.03 -0.32 -18.69
C LEU A 282 17.06 -0.09 -19.86
N LYS A 283 17.52 -0.16 -21.11
CA LYS A 283 16.70 0.14 -22.28
C LYS A 283 15.37 -0.65 -22.30
N GLU A 284 15.41 -1.92 -21.99
CA GLU A 284 14.22 -2.78 -21.97
C GLU A 284 13.22 -2.36 -20.87
N ALA A 285 13.71 -1.92 -19.72
CA ALA A 285 12.84 -1.42 -18.65
C ALA A 285 12.11 -0.14 -19.06
N TYR A 286 12.72 0.71 -19.85
CA TYR A 286 12.13 1.98 -20.31
C TYR A 286 11.34 1.88 -21.63
N ALA A 287 11.31 0.71 -22.30
CA ALA A 287 10.75 0.57 -23.64
C ALA A 287 9.24 0.90 -23.76
N GLY A 288 8.47 0.75 -22.66
CA GLY A 288 7.03 1.04 -22.65
C GLY A 288 6.64 2.48 -22.29
N ILE A 289 7.61 3.39 -22.10
CA ILE A 289 7.34 4.75 -21.64
C ILE A 289 7.34 5.72 -22.81
N SER A 290 6.41 6.69 -22.80
CA SER A 290 6.29 7.76 -23.80
C SER A 290 6.23 9.14 -23.13
N PHE A 291 6.91 10.11 -23.73
CA PHE A 291 6.95 11.52 -23.33
C PHE A 291 6.62 12.45 -24.50
N GLY A 292 5.50 12.23 -25.16
CA GLY A 292 5.11 13.03 -26.33
C GLY A 292 6.09 12.86 -27.48
N SER A 293 6.72 13.96 -27.94
CA SER A 293 7.73 13.95 -29.00
C SER A 293 9.16 13.70 -28.51
N LEU A 294 9.38 13.68 -27.18
CA LEU A 294 10.70 13.43 -26.60
C LEU A 294 11.03 11.94 -26.57
N SER A 295 12.29 11.60 -26.84
CA SER A 295 12.79 10.30 -26.43
C SER A 295 12.78 10.18 -24.89
N VAL A 296 12.67 8.95 -24.37
CA VAL A 296 12.71 8.71 -22.91
C VAL A 296 13.99 9.27 -22.30
N TYR A 297 15.11 9.09 -22.99
CA TYR A 297 16.42 9.60 -22.54
C TYR A 297 16.44 11.14 -22.48
N ASP A 298 15.91 11.84 -23.52
CA ASP A 298 15.88 13.29 -23.54
C ASP A 298 14.96 13.84 -22.45
N ALA A 299 13.80 13.24 -22.25
CA ALA A 299 12.86 13.66 -21.21
C ALA A 299 13.50 13.56 -19.80
N ILE A 300 14.11 12.40 -19.48
CA ILE A 300 14.76 12.20 -18.19
C ILE A 300 15.98 13.11 -18.05
N THR A 301 16.72 13.37 -19.13
CA THR A 301 17.86 14.29 -19.15
C THR A 301 17.43 15.72 -18.85
N LEU A 302 16.35 16.21 -19.48
CA LEU A 302 15.82 17.55 -19.21
C LEU A 302 15.39 17.71 -17.74
N LEU A 303 14.69 16.73 -17.18
CA LEU A 303 14.29 16.75 -15.77
C LEU A 303 15.48 16.68 -14.81
N ALA A 304 16.49 15.88 -15.13
CA ALA A 304 17.70 15.78 -14.32
C ALA A 304 18.54 17.08 -14.38
N ASP A 305 18.73 17.62 -15.58
CA ASP A 305 19.45 18.88 -15.78
C ASP A 305 18.72 20.05 -15.09
N ALA A 306 17.37 20.09 -15.17
CA ALA A 306 16.55 21.07 -14.45
C ALA A 306 16.77 20.94 -12.93
N THR A 307 16.64 19.73 -12.39
CA THR A 307 16.86 19.48 -10.96
C THR A 307 18.28 19.88 -10.52
N TYR A 308 19.28 19.53 -11.33
CA TYR A 308 20.66 19.90 -11.05
C TYR A 308 20.86 21.41 -10.99
N SER A 309 20.28 22.17 -11.93
CA SER A 309 20.33 23.64 -11.98
C SER A 309 19.57 24.25 -10.80
N LEU A 310 18.38 23.75 -10.49
CA LEU A 310 17.57 24.21 -9.38
C LEU A 310 18.34 24.20 -8.04
N TYR A 311 18.94 23.07 -7.69
CA TYR A 311 19.70 22.92 -6.45
C TYR A 311 21.06 23.63 -6.44
N ARG A 312 21.40 24.32 -7.53
CA ARG A 312 22.52 25.25 -7.64
C ARG A 312 22.09 26.70 -7.74
N HIS A 313 20.81 26.99 -7.50
CA HIS A 313 20.20 28.30 -7.59
C HIS A 313 20.34 28.96 -8.97
N ASP A 314 20.45 28.15 -10.05
CA ASP A 314 20.43 28.63 -11.42
C ASP A 314 18.99 28.61 -11.96
N GLU A 315 18.20 29.64 -11.62
CA GLU A 315 16.81 29.77 -12.03
C GLU A 315 16.64 29.69 -13.55
N ASN A 316 17.50 30.41 -14.30
CA ASN A 316 17.35 30.50 -15.74
C ASN A 316 17.53 29.14 -16.41
N ALA A 317 18.59 28.42 -16.06
CA ALA A 317 18.83 27.09 -16.58
C ALA A 317 17.73 26.11 -16.17
N PHE A 318 17.21 26.19 -14.95
CA PHE A 318 16.07 25.38 -14.50
C PHE A 318 14.85 25.59 -15.39
N PHE A 319 14.41 26.83 -15.55
CA PHE A 319 13.22 27.13 -16.35
C PHE A 319 13.41 26.81 -17.84
N ASP A 320 14.60 27.04 -18.42
CA ASP A 320 14.87 26.69 -19.81
C ASP A 320 14.74 25.18 -20.06
N LYS A 321 15.22 24.34 -19.12
CA LYS A 321 15.09 22.88 -19.22
C LYS A 321 13.64 22.43 -19.05
N MET A 322 12.91 23.01 -18.09
CA MET A 322 11.51 22.68 -17.87
C MET A 322 10.62 23.14 -19.04
N ASP A 323 10.86 24.33 -19.61
CA ASP A 323 10.13 24.80 -20.78
C ASP A 323 10.37 23.84 -21.98
N ALA A 324 11.62 23.39 -22.22
CA ALA A 324 11.93 22.40 -23.25
C ALA A 324 11.21 21.07 -22.99
N TYR A 325 11.15 20.62 -21.71
CA TYR A 325 10.43 19.42 -21.33
C TYR A 325 8.92 19.54 -21.63
N PHE A 326 8.27 20.63 -21.21
CA PHE A 326 6.85 20.84 -21.47
C PHE A 326 6.52 20.94 -22.97
N ILE A 327 7.34 21.64 -23.74
CA ILE A 327 7.18 21.74 -25.21
C ILE A 327 7.25 20.34 -25.83
N GLY A 328 8.24 19.55 -25.47
CA GLY A 328 8.43 18.23 -26.06
C GLY A 328 7.39 17.20 -25.60
N LYS A 329 6.89 17.32 -24.37
CA LYS A 329 5.85 16.46 -23.85
C LYS A 329 4.46 16.80 -24.39
N GLY A 330 4.20 18.08 -24.71
CA GLY A 330 2.97 18.55 -25.32
C GLY A 330 1.71 18.12 -24.57
N ASP A 331 0.71 17.61 -25.29
CA ASP A 331 -0.58 17.19 -24.74
C ASP A 331 -0.49 15.97 -23.78
N SER A 332 0.65 15.28 -23.73
CA SER A 332 0.87 14.19 -22.76
C SER A 332 1.29 14.67 -21.38
N THR A 333 1.35 15.99 -21.15
CA THR A 333 1.66 16.60 -19.86
C THR A 333 0.57 16.29 -18.83
N ALA A 334 0.98 15.86 -17.66
CA ALA A 334 0.09 15.52 -16.54
C ALA A 334 0.21 16.54 -15.39
N LEU A 335 -0.73 16.54 -14.48
CA LEU A 335 -0.74 17.43 -13.31
C LEU A 335 0.59 17.40 -12.55
N ASN A 336 1.14 16.21 -12.32
CA ASN A 336 2.38 16.04 -11.55
C ASN A 336 3.61 16.65 -12.23
N ASP A 337 3.60 16.81 -13.54
CA ASP A 337 4.71 17.48 -14.27
C ASP A 337 4.82 18.96 -13.88
N TYR A 338 3.73 19.60 -13.46
CA TYR A 338 3.72 20.97 -12.97
C TYR A 338 3.89 21.05 -11.45
N THR A 339 3.19 20.19 -10.71
CA THR A 339 3.16 20.30 -9.23
C THR A 339 4.50 19.96 -8.58
N GLN A 340 5.22 18.96 -9.10
CA GLN A 340 6.50 18.57 -8.52
C GLN A 340 7.58 19.67 -8.68
N PRO A 341 7.82 20.25 -9.85
CA PRO A 341 8.77 21.37 -9.99
C PRO A 341 8.40 22.60 -9.17
N LEU A 342 7.10 22.91 -9.04
CA LEU A 342 6.63 24.01 -8.20
C LEU A 342 6.94 23.77 -6.73
N GLN A 343 6.75 22.53 -6.23
CA GLN A 343 7.12 22.17 -4.86
C GLN A 343 8.63 22.24 -4.65
N ASP A 344 9.44 21.73 -5.58
CA ASP A 344 10.89 21.77 -5.48
C ASP A 344 11.41 23.23 -5.48
N LEU A 345 10.83 24.12 -6.29
CA LEU A 345 11.11 25.57 -6.27
C LEU A 345 10.80 26.18 -4.90
N ALA A 346 9.63 25.89 -4.35
CA ALA A 346 9.24 26.41 -3.03
C ALA A 346 10.21 25.96 -1.93
N VAL A 347 10.69 24.72 -1.98
CA VAL A 347 11.66 24.20 -1.02
C VAL A 347 13.05 24.82 -1.19
N VAL A 348 13.52 24.99 -2.42
CA VAL A 348 14.90 25.47 -2.67
C VAL A 348 15.04 26.98 -2.44
N TYR A 349 14.04 27.75 -2.82
CA TYR A 349 14.11 29.22 -2.77
C TYR A 349 13.43 29.83 -1.54
N GLU A 350 12.58 29.08 -0.83
CA GLU A 350 11.88 29.55 0.39
C GLU A 350 11.19 30.92 0.19
N GLY A 351 10.63 31.14 -1.00
CA GLY A 351 9.97 32.40 -1.37
C GLY A 351 10.90 33.53 -1.87
N ASN A 352 12.20 33.27 -2.06
CA ASN A 352 13.19 34.25 -2.53
C ASN A 352 13.55 34.07 -4.00
N MET A 353 12.54 33.98 -4.88
CA MET A 353 12.73 33.86 -6.34
C MET A 353 12.75 35.24 -7.02
N SER A 354 13.27 35.28 -8.24
CA SER A 354 13.17 36.46 -9.11
C SER A 354 11.70 36.71 -9.51
N GLU A 355 11.38 37.98 -9.87
CA GLU A 355 10.05 38.32 -10.39
C GLU A 355 9.72 37.49 -11.65
N ASN A 356 10.70 37.25 -12.51
CA ASN A 356 10.53 36.42 -13.71
C ASN A 356 10.17 34.97 -13.36
N ALA A 357 10.79 34.40 -12.32
CA ALA A 357 10.48 33.06 -11.83
C ALA A 357 9.03 32.99 -11.31
N TYR A 358 8.59 33.96 -10.54
CA TYR A 358 7.19 34.04 -10.11
C TYR A 358 6.21 34.11 -11.27
N ARG A 359 6.52 34.90 -12.32
CA ARG A 359 5.68 34.96 -13.55
C ARG A 359 5.60 33.61 -14.26
N LYS A 360 6.72 32.89 -14.38
CA LYS A 360 6.74 31.53 -14.97
C LYS A 360 5.93 30.55 -14.10
N CYS A 361 6.09 30.57 -12.79
CA CYS A 361 5.28 29.76 -11.86
C CYS A 361 3.78 30.05 -12.01
N THR A 362 3.38 31.34 -12.13
CA THR A 362 1.98 31.71 -12.38
C THR A 362 1.41 31.00 -13.62
N ASN A 363 2.17 30.94 -14.72
CA ASN A 363 1.75 30.27 -15.93
C ASN A 363 1.63 28.75 -15.75
N TRP A 364 2.56 28.12 -15.04
CA TRP A 364 2.53 26.68 -14.76
C TRP A 364 1.36 26.32 -13.84
N ILE A 365 1.09 27.14 -12.80
CA ILE A 365 -0.04 26.93 -11.91
C ILE A 365 -1.36 27.07 -12.67
N ALA A 366 -1.48 28.06 -13.57
CA ALA A 366 -2.67 28.24 -14.41
C ALA A 366 -2.93 27.00 -15.28
N LYS A 367 -1.89 26.38 -15.83
CA LYS A 367 -1.99 25.11 -16.57
C LYS A 367 -2.35 23.95 -15.64
N ALA A 368 -1.70 23.84 -14.48
CA ALA A 368 -2.01 22.80 -13.50
C ALA A 368 -3.48 22.84 -13.05
N LEU A 369 -4.05 24.03 -12.86
CA LEU A 369 -5.45 24.21 -12.45
C LEU A 369 -6.49 23.77 -13.50
N THR A 370 -6.08 23.51 -14.74
CA THR A 370 -6.98 22.95 -15.78
C THR A 370 -7.22 21.44 -15.61
N PHE A 371 -6.40 20.75 -14.83
CA PHE A 371 -6.55 19.32 -14.57
C PHE A 371 -7.61 19.07 -13.50
N ASP A 372 -8.21 17.87 -13.53
CA ASP A 372 -9.00 17.36 -12.43
C ASP A 372 -8.08 16.95 -11.27
N MET A 373 -8.45 17.34 -10.02
CA MET A 373 -7.62 17.12 -8.86
C MET A 373 -8.43 17.21 -7.56
N PRO A 374 -7.95 16.58 -6.46
CA PRO A 374 -8.53 16.74 -5.12
C PRO A 374 -8.56 18.19 -4.65
N ALA A 375 -9.55 18.53 -3.82
CA ALA A 375 -9.77 19.88 -3.30
C ALA A 375 -8.56 20.44 -2.52
N ASP A 376 -7.86 19.62 -1.76
CA ASP A 376 -6.65 20.03 -1.03
C ASP A 376 -5.51 20.44 -1.96
N THR A 377 -5.29 19.69 -3.04
CA THR A 377 -4.29 20.00 -4.07
C THR A 377 -4.64 21.29 -4.80
N ARG A 378 -5.90 21.45 -5.21
CA ARG A 378 -6.40 22.69 -5.85
C ARG A 378 -6.26 23.89 -4.92
N THR A 379 -6.61 23.76 -3.65
CA THR A 379 -6.45 24.80 -2.64
C THR A 379 -4.99 25.25 -2.52
N ARG A 380 -4.03 24.32 -2.43
CA ARG A 380 -2.60 24.63 -2.36
C ARG A 380 -2.09 25.34 -3.61
N LEU A 381 -2.50 24.89 -4.80
CA LEU A 381 -2.12 25.57 -6.06
C LEU A 381 -2.67 26.99 -6.15
N LEU A 382 -3.91 27.22 -5.69
CA LEU A 382 -4.49 28.57 -5.63
C LEU A 382 -3.78 29.48 -4.61
N MET A 383 -3.33 28.93 -3.47
CA MET A 383 -2.48 29.68 -2.52
C MET A 383 -1.15 30.04 -3.16
N MET A 384 -0.46 29.10 -3.81
CA MET A 384 0.79 29.37 -4.53
C MET A 384 0.60 30.40 -5.66
N MET A 385 -0.54 30.37 -6.36
CA MET A 385 -0.90 31.39 -7.36
C MET A 385 -0.98 32.78 -6.70
N GLY A 386 -1.63 32.88 -5.53
CA GLY A 386 -1.72 34.10 -4.75
C GLY A 386 -0.33 34.63 -4.36
N ASP A 387 0.56 33.74 -3.87
CA ASP A 387 1.93 34.11 -3.51
C ASP A 387 2.72 34.63 -4.72
N CYS A 388 2.62 33.97 -5.87
CA CYS A 388 3.26 34.41 -7.10
C CYS A 388 2.76 35.80 -7.55
N LEU A 389 1.44 35.99 -7.56
CA LEU A 389 0.83 37.26 -7.95
C LEU A 389 1.18 38.42 -6.99
N LYS A 390 1.27 38.15 -5.70
CA LYS A 390 1.76 39.11 -4.72
C LYS A 390 3.19 39.56 -5.05
N ASN A 391 4.07 38.61 -5.30
CA ASN A 391 5.49 38.87 -5.58
C ASN A 391 5.75 39.48 -6.97
N THR A 392 4.74 39.48 -7.86
CA THR A 392 4.80 40.17 -9.17
C THR A 392 4.05 41.50 -9.17
N GLY A 393 3.66 42.04 -7.98
CA GLY A 393 3.02 43.32 -7.86
C GLY A 393 1.54 43.38 -8.24
N GLU A 394 0.84 42.24 -8.19
CA GLU A 394 -0.56 42.11 -8.54
C GLU A 394 -1.46 41.78 -7.34
N PRO A 395 -1.48 42.58 -6.26
CA PRO A 395 -2.14 42.25 -4.99
C PRO A 395 -3.65 42.04 -5.11
N ALA A 396 -4.31 42.72 -6.03
CA ALA A 396 -5.75 42.53 -6.25
C ALA A 396 -6.07 41.13 -6.82
N LYS A 397 -5.25 40.61 -7.75
CA LYS A 397 -5.38 39.25 -8.27
C LYS A 397 -4.94 38.21 -7.23
N ALA A 398 -3.89 38.51 -6.45
CA ALA A 398 -3.47 37.65 -5.35
C ALA A 398 -4.62 37.43 -4.36
N LYS A 399 -5.31 38.52 -3.96
CA LYS A 399 -6.50 38.46 -3.09
C LYS A 399 -7.62 37.59 -3.68
N GLN A 400 -7.87 37.68 -4.99
CA GLN A 400 -8.86 36.83 -5.68
C GLN A 400 -8.47 35.36 -5.57
N SER A 401 -7.20 35.03 -5.81
CA SER A 401 -6.70 33.66 -5.76
C SER A 401 -6.81 33.07 -4.35
N TYR A 402 -6.44 33.81 -3.30
CA TYR A 402 -6.62 33.34 -1.92
C TYR A 402 -8.10 33.16 -1.53
N ASN A 403 -8.99 34.07 -1.95
CA ASN A 403 -10.42 33.91 -1.71
C ASN A 403 -10.97 32.65 -2.39
N GLN A 404 -10.53 32.36 -3.61
CA GLN A 404 -10.91 31.15 -4.32
C GLN A 404 -10.34 29.91 -3.61
N ALA A 405 -9.10 29.95 -3.13
CA ALA A 405 -8.52 28.89 -2.30
C ALA A 405 -9.36 28.61 -1.04
N PHE A 406 -9.83 29.69 -0.37
CA PHE A 406 -10.68 29.56 0.81
C PHE A 406 -12.02 28.87 0.50
N ILE A 407 -12.66 29.22 -0.62
CA ILE A 407 -13.91 28.59 -1.05
C ILE A 407 -13.70 27.10 -1.34
N VAL A 408 -12.69 26.75 -2.14
CA VAL A 408 -12.38 25.37 -2.50
C VAL A 408 -11.98 24.53 -1.28
N SER A 409 -11.32 25.12 -0.31
CA SER A 409 -10.92 24.41 0.92
C SER A 409 -12.10 23.83 1.70
N ALA A 410 -13.31 24.39 1.55
CA ALA A 410 -14.51 23.88 2.21
C ALA A 410 -14.93 22.47 1.71
N GLU A 411 -14.45 22.04 0.54
CA GLU A 411 -14.70 20.72 -0.04
C GLU A 411 -13.75 19.63 0.52
N ILE A 412 -12.78 20.00 1.36
CA ILE A 412 -11.80 19.06 1.93
C ILE A 412 -12.46 18.23 3.04
N GLU A 413 -12.52 16.92 2.86
CA GLU A 413 -13.15 16.00 3.83
C GLU A 413 -12.44 15.96 5.19
N ASN A 414 -11.09 16.05 5.18
CA ASN A 414 -10.29 16.07 6.40
C ASN A 414 -10.41 17.44 7.08
N LYS A 415 -11.25 17.52 8.12
CA LYS A 415 -11.55 18.77 8.85
C LYS A 415 -10.30 19.45 9.44
N MET A 416 -9.34 18.68 9.93
CA MET A 416 -8.11 19.25 10.49
C MET A 416 -7.26 19.90 9.40
N MET A 417 -7.08 19.22 8.26
CA MET A 417 -6.38 19.77 7.10
C MET A 417 -7.09 21.00 6.53
N MET A 418 -8.40 20.95 6.42
CA MET A 418 -9.24 22.10 6.00
C MET A 418 -8.97 23.32 6.88
N GLN A 419 -9.06 23.17 8.21
CA GLN A 419 -8.83 24.27 9.16
C GLN A 419 -7.42 24.84 9.07
N GLN A 420 -6.40 23.99 8.97
CA GLN A 420 -5.00 24.42 8.79
C GLN A 420 -4.80 25.25 7.51
N LEU A 421 -5.37 24.81 6.39
CA LEU A 421 -5.26 25.55 5.12
C LEU A 421 -6.05 26.86 5.17
N GLN A 422 -7.25 26.88 5.76
CA GLN A 422 -8.04 28.12 5.93
C GLN A 422 -7.31 29.14 6.79
N GLN A 423 -6.67 28.71 7.88
CA GLN A 423 -5.85 29.60 8.70
C GLN A 423 -4.69 30.18 7.89
N ALA A 424 -3.93 29.37 7.16
CA ALA A 424 -2.82 29.83 6.32
C ALA A 424 -3.28 30.82 5.23
N ILE A 425 -4.46 30.59 4.62
CA ILE A 425 -5.04 31.52 3.65
C ILE A 425 -5.37 32.87 4.31
N GLN A 426 -5.95 32.87 5.53
CA GLN A 426 -6.27 34.09 6.24
C GLN A 426 -5.02 34.91 6.59
N GLU A 427 -3.95 34.21 7.02
CA GLU A 427 -2.64 34.86 7.28
C GLU A 427 -2.08 35.50 5.99
N SER A 428 -2.17 34.80 4.84
CA SER A 428 -1.75 35.32 3.53
C SER A 428 -2.56 36.57 3.10
N LEU A 429 -3.87 36.57 3.36
CA LEU A 429 -4.75 37.70 3.06
C LEU A 429 -4.46 38.92 3.94
N GLN A 430 -4.08 38.74 5.22
CA GLN A 430 -3.69 39.81 6.11
C GLN A 430 -2.33 40.43 5.73
N GLY A 431 -1.48 39.66 5.07
CA GLY A 431 -0.16 40.09 4.62
C GLY A 431 -0.14 40.77 3.23
N LEU A 432 -1.30 41.00 2.59
CA LEU A 432 -1.44 41.76 1.34
C LEU A 432 -1.55 43.26 1.60
#